data_742439ff8a64eabb69000476bd08d0a1
#
_entry.id   742439ff8a64eabb69000476bd08d0a1
#
_cell.length_a   1.000
_cell.length_b   1.000
_cell.length_c   1.000
_cell.angle_alpha   90.00
_cell.angle_beta   90.00
_cell.angle_gamma   90.00
#
_symmetry.space_group_name_H-M   'P 1'
#
loop_
_entity.id
_entity.type
_entity.pdbx_description
1 polymer ?
#
loop_
_entity_poly.entity_id
_entity_poly.type
_entity_poly.pdbx_seq_one_letter_code
_entity_poly.pdbx_strand_id
1 'polypeptide(L)'
;TGLSDGTKAAIDALNMKFCGFDLSATPFSAGGIMYAVQILAGFSALALCLFQNIKNPLQAEQSKLEQIGTNAVSILISLILGGFVPAGVGLYWICSNLFTMAQQLILNAVMNPKKHIDYAELEASKAELEKISSIGGTNSPKRGSELYKREKADCKRFFSIENKHLVIYAENGGFYKYFERIIKYLLNNSNIIVHYITSDPNDNVFNLQKENKNFRAYFIGEKKMVTVFMKMDADIVLMTTPDLETYYYKRSYVKKDIEYIYTVHGPMSTHMVMNKGCLDHFDTIFCVGDFQIPEIRKQEELYNLPKKELVVCGYGFLETLQERYDASEKRTDATPKILIAPSWQEDNILDSCIDNLLDALLGKGYNVVVRPHPEYKKRYPNRLDAIVERYSGYDKGDLSFELDFSGSESIYNSDIVITDWSSTCFEFSYVTLKPCIFIDTPPKIYNKDYKEIGIEPLE
;
A
#
# COMPACT_ATOMS: atom_id res chain seq x y z
N THR A 1 37.19 49.08 -3.98
CA THR A 1 38.11 47.99 -4.35
C THR A 1 39.52 48.43 -3.92
N GLY A 2 40.09 47.81 -2.85
CA GLY A 2 41.36 48.22 -2.23
C GLY A 2 42.61 47.66 -2.93
N LEU A 3 42.61 47.60 -4.26
CA LEU A 3 43.79 47.17 -5.02
C LEU A 3 44.76 48.38 -5.21
N SER A 4 46.04 48.13 -5.01
CA SER A 4 47.09 49.19 -5.28
C SER A 4 47.13 49.54 -6.76
N ASP A 5 47.53 50.74 -7.08
CA ASP A 5 47.59 51.23 -8.47
C ASP A 5 48.55 50.38 -9.34
N GLY A 6 49.63 49.86 -8.75
CA GLY A 6 50.55 48.96 -9.42
C GLY A 6 49.82 47.57 -9.78
N THR A 7 48.98 47.10 -8.92
CA THR A 7 48.21 45.86 -9.18
C THR A 7 47.15 46.07 -10.27
N LYS A 8 46.53 47.27 -10.29
CA LYS A 8 45.57 47.63 -11.36
C LYS A 8 46.28 47.72 -12.71
N ALA A 9 47.43 48.44 -12.76
CA ALA A 9 48.21 48.53 -13.99
C ALA A 9 48.70 47.16 -14.51
N ALA A 10 49.06 46.26 -13.60
CA ALA A 10 49.44 44.88 -13.98
C ALA A 10 48.24 44.05 -14.54
N ILE A 11 47.04 44.24 -13.98
CA ILE A 11 45.80 43.60 -14.48
C ILE A 11 45.41 44.17 -15.85
N ASP A 12 45.50 45.48 -16.02
CA ASP A 12 45.16 46.16 -17.28
C ASP A 12 46.18 45.81 -18.41
N ALA A 13 47.40 45.42 -18.04
CA ALA A 13 48.42 44.98 -18.97
C ALA A 13 48.24 43.48 -19.43
N LEU A 14 47.35 42.71 -18.80
CA LEU A 14 47.08 41.33 -19.22
C LEU A 14 46.41 41.29 -20.58
N ASN A 15 47.00 40.52 -21.47
CA ASN A 15 46.37 40.27 -22.78
C ASN A 15 45.19 39.29 -22.62
N MET A 16 43.99 39.83 -22.56
CA MET A 16 42.73 39.06 -22.42
C MET A 16 42.20 38.57 -23.77
N LYS A 17 42.95 38.68 -24.87
CA LYS A 17 42.52 38.19 -26.20
C LYS A 17 42.98 36.76 -26.44
N PHE A 18 42.07 35.87 -26.78
CA PHE A 18 42.32 34.49 -27.13
C PHE A 18 41.51 34.08 -28.38
N CYS A 19 42.16 33.60 -29.43
CA CYS A 19 41.53 33.17 -30.69
C CYS A 19 40.55 34.20 -31.29
N GLY A 20 40.87 35.51 -31.14
CA GLY A 20 40.00 36.60 -31.63
C GLY A 20 38.88 37.01 -30.71
N PHE A 21 38.72 36.36 -29.55
CA PHE A 21 37.73 36.73 -28.53
C PHE A 21 38.40 37.57 -27.43
N ASP A 22 37.70 38.58 -26.96
CA ASP A 22 38.05 39.32 -25.76
C ASP A 22 37.43 38.61 -24.54
N LEU A 23 38.26 37.93 -23.77
CA LEU A 23 37.80 37.10 -22.64
C LEU A 23 37.22 37.95 -21.47
N SER A 24 37.50 39.25 -21.44
CA SER A 24 36.98 40.18 -20.42
C SER A 24 35.59 40.72 -20.76
N ALA A 25 35.23 40.71 -22.04
CA ALA A 25 33.99 41.27 -22.51
C ALA A 25 32.81 40.28 -22.33
N THR A 26 31.61 40.81 -22.03
CA THR A 26 30.38 39.99 -21.96
C THR A 26 29.74 39.89 -23.34
N PRO A 27 29.31 38.71 -23.78
CA PRO A 27 28.72 38.53 -25.11
C PRO A 27 27.54 39.47 -25.41
N PHE A 28 26.66 39.71 -24.47
CA PHE A 28 25.50 40.60 -24.66
C PHE A 28 25.88 42.09 -24.82
N SER A 29 26.94 42.53 -24.21
CA SER A 29 27.38 43.94 -24.34
C SER A 29 28.34 44.16 -25.51
N ALA A 30 29.17 43.18 -25.85
CA ALA A 30 30.15 43.31 -26.93
C ALA A 30 29.55 42.99 -28.31
N GLY A 31 28.56 42.09 -28.36
CA GLY A 31 27.89 41.69 -29.60
C GLY A 31 28.80 40.94 -30.59
N GLY A 32 28.35 40.82 -31.84
CA GLY A 32 29.15 40.26 -32.94
C GLY A 32 29.63 38.85 -32.70
N ILE A 33 30.91 38.60 -32.93
CA ILE A 33 31.57 37.27 -32.80
C ILE A 33 31.53 36.73 -31.35
N MET A 34 31.30 37.56 -30.34
CA MET A 34 31.28 37.18 -28.94
C MET A 34 30.05 36.25 -28.63
N TYR A 35 28.97 36.36 -29.37
CA TYR A 35 27.85 35.40 -29.28
C TYR A 35 28.24 33.95 -29.57
N ALA A 36 29.32 33.74 -30.35
CA ALA A 36 29.80 32.38 -30.61
C ALA A 36 30.21 31.65 -29.32
N VAL A 37 30.82 32.35 -28.35
CA VAL A 37 31.21 31.74 -27.05
C VAL A 37 29.96 31.29 -26.26
N GLN A 38 28.94 32.14 -26.21
CA GLN A 38 27.67 31.83 -25.57
C GLN A 38 26.98 30.61 -26.21
N ILE A 39 26.88 30.58 -27.54
CA ILE A 39 26.28 29.50 -28.31
C ILE A 39 27.08 28.22 -28.10
N LEU A 40 28.39 28.24 -28.18
CA LEU A 40 29.26 27.09 -27.94
C LEU A 40 29.16 26.56 -26.50
N ALA A 41 28.99 27.44 -25.50
CA ALA A 41 28.73 27.02 -24.12
C ALA A 41 27.43 26.25 -24.00
N GLY A 42 26.34 26.72 -24.65
CA GLY A 42 25.07 26.01 -24.72
C GLY A 42 25.18 24.65 -25.44
N PHE A 43 25.89 24.60 -26.59
CA PHE A 43 26.10 23.34 -27.32
C PHE A 43 26.98 22.36 -26.53
N SER A 44 27.99 22.81 -25.83
CA SER A 44 28.82 21.94 -24.99
C SER A 44 28.03 21.34 -23.82
N ALA A 45 27.12 22.14 -23.22
CA ALA A 45 26.21 21.67 -22.18
C ALA A 45 25.22 20.62 -22.73
N LEU A 46 24.64 20.87 -23.93
CA LEU A 46 23.80 19.89 -24.60
C LEU A 46 24.56 18.59 -24.88
N ALA A 47 25.76 18.68 -25.43
CA ALA A 47 26.61 17.52 -25.71
C ALA A 47 26.92 16.71 -24.44
N LEU A 48 27.26 17.39 -23.34
CA LEU A 48 27.49 16.77 -22.04
C LEU A 48 26.23 16.06 -21.53
N CYS A 49 25.07 16.69 -21.59
CA CYS A 49 23.79 16.10 -21.16
C CYS A 49 23.46 14.84 -21.95
N LEU A 50 23.55 14.89 -23.28
CA LEU A 50 23.30 13.72 -24.13
C LEU A 50 24.32 12.61 -23.87
N PHE A 51 25.59 12.98 -23.68
CA PHE A 51 26.64 12.03 -23.33
C PHE A 51 26.39 11.34 -21.98
N GLN A 52 26.01 12.10 -20.96
CA GLN A 52 25.72 11.57 -19.63
C GLN A 52 24.49 10.66 -19.64
N ASN A 53 23.43 10.99 -20.38
CA ASN A 53 22.25 10.13 -20.53
C ASN A 53 22.59 8.74 -21.10
N ILE A 54 23.68 8.63 -21.89
CA ILE A 54 24.12 7.36 -22.49
C ILE A 54 25.17 6.63 -21.64
N LYS A 55 26.10 7.38 -21.05
CA LYS A 55 27.30 6.82 -20.41
C LYS A 55 27.25 6.76 -18.88
N ASN A 56 26.36 7.53 -18.24
CA ASN A 56 26.16 7.47 -16.81
C ASN A 56 24.98 6.54 -16.49
N PRO A 57 25.20 5.37 -15.84
CA PRO A 57 24.14 4.42 -15.54
C PRO A 57 22.99 5.00 -14.71
N LEU A 58 23.29 5.91 -13.78
CA LEU A 58 22.27 6.53 -12.93
C LEU A 58 21.35 7.47 -13.71
N GLN A 59 21.89 8.18 -14.71
CA GLN A 59 21.05 9.04 -15.57
C GLN A 59 20.31 8.26 -16.64
N ALA A 60 20.88 7.14 -17.12
CA ALA A 60 20.21 6.27 -18.08
C ALA A 60 18.92 5.65 -17.53
N GLU A 61 18.84 5.45 -16.21
CA GLU A 61 17.68 4.88 -15.52
C GLU A 61 16.61 5.93 -15.11
N GLN A 62 16.88 7.22 -15.26
CA GLN A 62 15.89 8.26 -15.03
C GLN A 62 14.76 8.22 -16.06
N SER A 63 13.56 8.63 -15.65
CA SER A 63 12.45 8.77 -16.59
C SER A 63 12.79 9.79 -17.69
N LYS A 64 12.26 9.58 -18.91
CA LYS A 64 12.48 10.51 -20.04
C LYS A 64 12.07 11.95 -19.71
N LEU A 65 11.06 12.14 -18.88
CA LEU A 65 10.59 13.47 -18.47
C LEU A 65 11.59 14.16 -17.55
N GLU A 66 12.19 13.45 -16.62
CA GLU A 66 13.24 13.96 -15.73
C GLU A 66 14.52 14.29 -16.50
N GLN A 67 14.93 13.41 -17.42
CA GLN A 67 16.08 13.67 -18.31
C GLN A 67 15.87 14.94 -19.14
N ILE A 68 14.70 15.12 -19.75
CA ILE A 68 14.38 16.32 -20.53
C ILE A 68 14.38 17.57 -19.62
N GLY A 69 13.78 17.48 -18.43
CA GLY A 69 13.71 18.59 -17.49
C GLY A 69 15.08 19.06 -17.03
N THR A 70 15.93 18.14 -16.55
CA THR A 70 17.28 18.46 -16.08
C THR A 70 18.19 18.98 -17.21
N ASN A 71 18.11 18.36 -18.40
CA ASN A 71 18.87 18.78 -19.56
C ASN A 71 18.45 20.19 -20.02
N ALA A 72 17.14 20.47 -20.10
CA ALA A 72 16.64 21.77 -20.51
C ALA A 72 17.11 22.89 -19.55
N VAL A 73 17.07 22.65 -18.24
CA VAL A 73 17.55 23.61 -17.24
C VAL A 73 19.04 23.88 -17.42
N SER A 74 19.88 22.84 -17.59
CA SER A 74 21.33 23.00 -17.77
C SER A 74 21.68 23.77 -19.03
N ILE A 75 21.00 23.49 -20.13
CA ILE A 75 21.22 24.17 -21.42
C ILE A 75 20.77 25.63 -21.35
N LEU A 76 19.60 25.91 -20.77
CA LEU A 76 19.07 27.26 -20.59
C LEU A 76 19.98 28.10 -19.71
N ILE A 77 20.49 27.54 -18.60
CA ILE A 77 21.45 28.23 -17.74
C ILE A 77 22.72 28.59 -18.52
N SER A 78 23.29 27.64 -19.27
CA SER A 78 24.51 27.88 -20.05
C SER A 78 24.32 28.90 -21.16
N LEU A 79 23.17 28.91 -21.84
CA LEU A 79 22.85 29.86 -22.89
C LEU A 79 22.56 31.25 -22.33
N ILE A 80 21.74 31.39 -21.29
CA ILE A 80 21.31 32.68 -20.75
C ILE A 80 22.46 33.33 -19.98
N LEU A 81 23.01 32.61 -18.98
CA LEU A 81 24.09 33.13 -18.14
C LEU A 81 25.37 33.33 -18.96
N GLY A 82 25.66 32.49 -19.94
CA GLY A 82 26.78 32.62 -20.83
C GLY A 82 26.85 33.96 -21.58
N GLY A 83 25.69 34.61 -21.77
CA GLY A 83 25.62 35.96 -22.37
C GLY A 83 25.91 37.13 -21.40
N PHE A 84 25.70 36.91 -20.09
CA PHE A 84 25.88 37.92 -19.04
C PHE A 84 27.24 37.88 -18.35
N VAL A 85 27.97 36.75 -18.46
CA VAL A 85 29.30 36.62 -17.86
C VAL A 85 30.40 36.93 -18.87
N PRO A 86 31.63 37.31 -18.44
CA PRO A 86 32.76 37.47 -19.32
C PRO A 86 33.03 36.24 -20.18
N ALA A 87 33.39 36.42 -21.43
CA ALA A 87 33.62 35.34 -22.39
C ALA A 87 34.63 34.29 -21.90
N GLY A 88 35.59 34.68 -21.04
CA GLY A 88 36.52 33.75 -20.39
C GLY A 88 35.81 32.71 -19.52
N VAL A 89 34.73 33.08 -18.84
CA VAL A 89 33.90 32.13 -18.06
C VAL A 89 33.14 31.18 -18.99
N GLY A 90 32.60 31.68 -20.10
CA GLY A 90 31.96 30.85 -21.13
C GLY A 90 32.93 29.83 -21.73
N LEU A 91 34.18 30.26 -22.02
CA LEU A 91 35.24 29.36 -22.50
C LEU A 91 35.59 28.30 -21.44
N TYR A 92 35.70 28.68 -20.18
CA TYR A 92 35.92 27.76 -19.06
C TYR A 92 34.79 26.71 -19.00
N TRP A 93 33.53 27.09 -19.14
CA TRP A 93 32.42 26.16 -19.15
C TRP A 93 32.49 25.17 -20.33
N ILE A 94 32.86 25.64 -21.53
CA ILE A 94 33.06 24.77 -22.69
C ILE A 94 34.14 23.72 -22.37
N CYS A 95 35.31 24.15 -21.91
CA CYS A 95 36.42 23.28 -21.55
C CYS A 95 36.01 22.30 -20.43
N SER A 96 35.35 22.79 -19.39
CA SER A 96 34.88 21.97 -18.26
C SER A 96 33.92 20.89 -18.71
N ASN A 97 32.97 21.21 -19.58
CA ASN A 97 32.02 20.20 -20.14
C ASN A 97 32.76 19.12 -20.94
N LEU A 98 33.72 19.48 -21.77
CA LEU A 98 34.54 18.55 -22.55
C LEU A 98 35.43 17.66 -21.65
N PHE A 99 36.07 18.26 -20.63
CA PHE A 99 36.85 17.52 -19.63
C PHE A 99 35.98 16.56 -18.82
N THR A 100 34.77 16.97 -18.46
CA THR A 100 33.82 16.10 -17.74
C THR A 100 33.43 14.87 -18.57
N MET A 101 33.24 15.03 -19.89
CA MET A 101 33.02 13.88 -20.78
C MET A 101 34.23 12.94 -20.82
N ALA A 102 35.44 13.47 -20.96
CA ALA A 102 36.67 12.70 -20.92
C ALA A 102 36.89 11.99 -19.59
N GLN A 103 36.68 12.70 -18.49
CA GLN A 103 36.76 12.15 -17.14
C GLN A 103 35.77 10.99 -16.94
N GLN A 104 34.53 11.14 -17.38
CA GLN A 104 33.52 10.07 -17.30
C GLN A 104 33.93 8.80 -18.09
N LEU A 105 34.55 8.98 -19.26
CA LEU A 105 35.07 7.83 -20.02
C LEU A 105 36.20 7.11 -19.27
N ILE A 106 37.13 7.86 -18.70
CA ILE A 106 38.23 7.32 -17.89
C ILE A 106 37.72 6.60 -16.68
N LEU A 107 36.78 7.22 -15.93
CA LEU A 107 36.18 6.61 -14.75
C LEU A 107 35.40 5.32 -15.10
N ASN A 108 34.63 5.33 -16.18
CA ASN A 108 33.92 4.13 -16.62
C ASN A 108 34.88 3.00 -17.06
N ALA A 109 36.06 3.33 -17.55
CA ALA A 109 37.08 2.35 -17.94
C ALA A 109 37.84 1.76 -16.74
N VAL A 110 38.14 2.62 -15.74
CA VAL A 110 38.92 2.23 -14.54
C VAL A 110 38.03 1.60 -13.49
N MET A 111 36.87 2.22 -13.21
CA MET A 111 35.87 1.77 -12.25
C MET A 111 34.54 1.54 -13.00
N ASN A 112 34.38 0.40 -13.61
CA ASN A 112 33.15 0.12 -14.37
C ASN A 112 31.94 0.02 -13.44
N PRO A 113 31.08 1.07 -13.37
CA PRO A 113 29.95 1.08 -12.43
C PRO A 113 28.94 -0.04 -12.71
N LYS A 114 28.86 -0.54 -13.94
CA LYS A 114 27.99 -1.65 -14.31
C LYS A 114 28.35 -2.97 -13.62
N LYS A 115 29.58 -3.13 -13.13
CA LYS A 115 29.99 -4.33 -12.39
C LYS A 115 29.50 -4.30 -10.92
N HIS A 116 29.09 -3.15 -10.43
CA HIS A 116 28.62 -2.97 -9.05
C HIS A 116 27.10 -2.80 -8.97
N ILE A 117 26.41 -2.87 -10.09
CA ILE A 117 24.95 -2.83 -10.16
C ILE A 117 24.48 -4.26 -10.39
N ASP A 118 23.66 -4.78 -9.48
CA ASP A 118 22.94 -6.03 -9.70
C ASP A 118 21.75 -5.76 -10.63
N TYR A 119 21.99 -5.99 -11.93
CA TYR A 119 20.94 -5.81 -12.94
C TYR A 119 19.84 -6.86 -12.84
N ALA A 120 20.12 -8.04 -12.28
CA ALA A 120 19.11 -9.07 -12.09
C ALA A 120 18.12 -8.62 -11.00
N GLU A 121 18.61 -8.07 -9.89
CA GLU A 121 17.79 -7.49 -8.85
C GLU A 121 17.01 -6.26 -9.35
N LEU A 122 17.64 -5.41 -10.16
CA LEU A 122 17.00 -4.23 -10.76
C LEU A 122 15.87 -4.63 -11.72
N GLU A 123 16.07 -5.63 -12.58
CA GLU A 123 15.03 -6.13 -13.49
C GLU A 123 13.92 -6.86 -12.74
N ALA A 124 14.25 -7.64 -11.69
CA ALA A 124 13.27 -8.25 -10.80
C ALA A 124 12.42 -7.19 -10.11
N SER A 125 13.05 -6.13 -9.59
CA SER A 125 12.34 -5.00 -8.96
C SER A 125 11.46 -4.22 -9.96
N LYS A 126 11.92 -4.02 -11.19
CA LYS A 126 11.10 -3.39 -12.26
C LYS A 126 9.92 -4.28 -12.65
N ALA A 127 10.13 -5.58 -12.82
CA ALA A 127 9.07 -6.53 -13.13
C ALA A 127 8.06 -6.63 -11.98
N GLU A 128 8.53 -6.59 -10.73
CA GLU A 128 7.68 -6.52 -9.55
C GLU A 128 6.87 -5.23 -9.52
N LEU A 129 7.47 -4.08 -9.84
CA LEU A 129 6.81 -2.78 -9.93
C LEU A 129 5.76 -2.74 -11.05
N GLU A 130 6.04 -3.34 -12.21
CA GLU A 130 5.06 -3.50 -13.28
C GLU A 130 3.92 -4.44 -12.87
N LYS A 131 4.24 -5.55 -12.22
CA LYS A 131 3.26 -6.48 -11.67
C LYS A 131 2.38 -5.79 -10.63
N ILE A 132 2.98 -5.04 -9.70
CA ILE A 132 2.29 -4.20 -8.72
C ILE A 132 1.40 -3.15 -9.40
N SER A 133 1.91 -2.48 -10.42
CA SER A 133 1.14 -1.46 -11.14
C SER A 133 -0.01 -2.03 -11.97
N SER A 134 0.13 -3.28 -12.47
CA SER A 134 -0.90 -3.97 -13.24
C SER A 134 -2.01 -4.59 -12.38
N ILE A 135 -1.65 -5.06 -11.18
CA ILE A 135 -2.59 -5.64 -10.21
C ILE A 135 -3.29 -4.53 -9.41
N GLY A 136 -2.69 -3.36 -9.31
CA GLY A 136 -3.26 -2.20 -8.62
C GLY A 136 -4.65 -1.90 -9.15
N GLY A 137 -5.62 -2.35 -8.35
CA GLY A 137 -7.02 -2.59 -8.63
C GLY A 137 -7.76 -1.50 -9.39
N THR A 138 -8.89 -1.89 -9.89
CA THR A 138 -9.95 -1.08 -10.50
C THR A 138 -10.34 0.17 -9.69
N ASN A 139 -9.93 0.28 -8.45
CA ASN A 139 -10.34 1.28 -7.45
C ASN A 139 -9.44 2.52 -7.32
N SER A 140 -8.44 2.70 -8.19
CA SER A 140 -7.66 3.94 -8.13
C SER A 140 -8.45 5.13 -8.70
N PRO A 141 -8.54 6.25 -7.97
CA PRO A 141 -9.29 7.41 -8.43
C PRO A 141 -8.78 7.93 -9.78
N LYS A 142 -9.69 8.17 -10.73
CA LYS A 142 -9.34 8.76 -12.03
C LYS A 142 -8.76 10.17 -11.80
N ARG A 143 -7.64 10.47 -12.49
CA ARG A 143 -6.99 11.79 -12.41
C ARG A 143 -7.99 12.91 -12.70
N GLY A 144 -8.08 13.89 -11.80
CA GLY A 144 -9.01 15.03 -11.90
C GLY A 144 -10.37 14.81 -11.24
N SER A 145 -10.74 13.59 -10.84
CA SER A 145 -11.98 13.33 -10.09
C SER A 145 -11.94 13.92 -8.68
N GLU A 146 -13.11 14.09 -8.04
CA GLU A 146 -13.20 14.55 -6.65
C GLU A 146 -12.49 13.58 -5.69
N LEU A 147 -12.60 12.27 -5.95
CA LEU A 147 -11.86 11.25 -5.17
C LEU A 147 -10.35 11.40 -5.31
N TYR A 148 -9.85 11.73 -6.50
CA TYR A 148 -8.42 11.99 -6.71
C TYR A 148 -7.95 13.25 -5.95
N LYS A 149 -8.77 14.30 -5.92
CA LYS A 149 -8.47 15.52 -5.16
C LYS A 149 -8.45 15.23 -3.66
N ARG A 150 -9.43 14.46 -3.16
CA ARG A 150 -9.52 14.01 -1.76
C ARG A 150 -8.30 13.18 -1.38
N GLU A 151 -7.97 12.15 -2.17
CA GLU A 151 -6.79 11.31 -1.94
C GLU A 151 -5.50 12.14 -1.88
N LYS A 152 -5.33 13.11 -2.79
CA LYS A 152 -4.17 14.01 -2.79
C LYS A 152 -4.12 14.89 -1.54
N ALA A 153 -5.26 15.40 -1.09
CA ALA A 153 -5.37 16.21 0.11
C ALA A 153 -5.08 15.38 1.37
N ASP A 154 -5.64 14.17 1.46
CA ASP A 154 -5.43 13.25 2.57
C ASP A 154 -3.99 12.76 2.65
N CYS A 155 -3.34 12.42 1.52
CA CYS A 155 -1.92 12.12 1.48
C CYS A 155 -1.09 13.31 1.98
N LYS A 156 -1.37 14.52 1.51
CA LYS A 156 -0.66 15.72 1.95
C LYS A 156 -0.83 15.93 3.46
N ARG A 157 -2.06 15.79 3.97
CA ARG A 157 -2.38 15.92 5.40
C ARG A 157 -1.68 14.85 6.22
N PHE A 158 -1.64 13.60 5.75
CA PHE A 158 -0.93 12.51 6.42
C PHE A 158 0.56 12.78 6.55
N PHE A 159 1.23 13.18 5.46
CA PHE A 159 2.66 13.45 5.45
C PHE A 159 3.06 14.80 6.06
N SER A 160 2.12 15.71 6.32
CA SER A 160 2.42 16.96 7.03
C SER A 160 2.53 16.79 8.55
N ILE A 161 2.22 15.63 9.07
CA ILE A 161 2.30 15.30 10.49
C ILE A 161 3.51 14.39 10.68
N GLU A 162 4.45 14.85 11.48
CA GLU A 162 5.64 14.09 11.86
C GLU A 162 5.40 13.33 13.17
N ASN A 163 6.20 12.28 13.42
CA ASN A 163 6.20 11.49 14.66
C ASN A 163 4.79 10.94 15.05
N LYS A 164 4.14 10.26 14.13
CA LYS A 164 2.89 9.57 14.42
C LYS A 164 3.15 8.39 15.36
N HIS A 165 2.47 8.33 16.50
CA HIS A 165 2.65 7.20 17.43
C HIS A 165 1.94 5.94 16.91
N LEU A 166 0.71 6.09 16.40
CA LEU A 166 -0.07 4.94 15.94
C LEU A 166 -0.72 5.22 14.59
N VAL A 167 -0.44 4.34 13.65
CA VAL A 167 -1.13 4.26 12.37
C VAL A 167 -1.85 2.93 12.28
N ILE A 168 -3.15 2.94 11.96
CA ILE A 168 -3.94 1.75 11.67
C ILE A 168 -4.24 1.74 10.18
N TYR A 169 -4.01 0.60 9.54
CA TYR A 169 -4.36 0.40 8.14
C TYR A 169 -5.44 -0.65 7.96
N ALA A 170 -6.47 -0.31 7.21
CA ALA A 170 -7.52 -1.23 6.76
C ALA A 170 -7.76 -1.09 5.25
N GLU A 171 -7.90 -2.19 4.54
CA GLU A 171 -8.16 -2.18 3.09
C GLU A 171 -9.53 -1.58 2.75
N ASN A 172 -10.53 -1.83 3.58
CA ASN A 172 -11.89 -1.33 3.39
C ASN A 172 -12.64 -1.20 4.72
N GLY A 173 -13.82 -0.58 4.68
CA GLY A 173 -14.64 -0.31 5.86
C GLY A 173 -15.08 -1.54 6.65
N GLY A 174 -15.12 -2.71 6.03
CA GLY A 174 -15.45 -3.98 6.70
C GLY A 174 -14.42 -4.45 7.73
N PHE A 175 -13.19 -3.93 7.69
CA PHE A 175 -12.13 -4.29 8.63
C PHE A 175 -12.10 -3.45 9.88
N TYR A 176 -12.79 -2.29 9.94
CA TYR A 176 -12.85 -1.45 11.13
C TYR A 176 -13.26 -2.24 12.38
N LYS A 177 -14.18 -3.18 12.27
CA LYS A 177 -14.70 -4.03 13.35
C LYS A 177 -13.61 -4.75 14.17
N TYR A 178 -12.47 -5.09 13.54
CA TYR A 178 -11.37 -5.78 14.20
C TYR A 178 -10.50 -4.84 15.05
N PHE A 179 -10.56 -3.55 14.77
CA PHE A 179 -9.83 -2.50 15.50
C PHE A 179 -10.72 -1.73 16.47
N GLU A 180 -12.04 -1.88 16.37
CA GLU A 180 -13.05 -1.06 17.08
C GLU A 180 -12.78 -0.98 18.57
N ARG A 181 -12.53 -2.12 19.24
CA ARG A 181 -12.27 -2.18 20.67
C ARG A 181 -10.98 -1.47 21.06
N ILE A 182 -9.92 -1.69 20.32
CA ILE A 182 -8.61 -1.03 20.54
C ILE A 182 -8.77 0.48 20.37
N ILE A 183 -9.42 0.92 19.28
CA ILE A 183 -9.65 2.34 19.00
C ILE A 183 -10.47 2.97 20.11
N LYS A 184 -11.61 2.39 20.48
CA LYS A 184 -12.47 2.89 21.57
C LYS A 184 -11.71 2.99 22.89
N TYR A 185 -10.94 1.96 23.23
CA TYR A 185 -10.14 1.97 24.45
C TYR A 185 -9.12 3.12 24.45
N LEU A 186 -8.36 3.28 23.38
CA LEU A 186 -7.36 4.34 23.26
C LEU A 186 -7.96 5.73 23.30
N LEU A 187 -9.07 5.96 22.60
CA LEU A 187 -9.75 7.25 22.55
C LEU A 187 -10.36 7.65 23.90
N ASN A 188 -10.78 6.67 24.72
CA ASN A 188 -11.40 6.92 26.01
C ASN A 188 -10.38 7.00 27.16
N ASN A 189 -9.22 6.35 27.03
CA ASN A 189 -8.28 6.19 28.14
C ASN A 189 -6.91 6.83 27.89
N SER A 190 -6.71 7.47 26.73
CA SER A 190 -5.44 8.12 26.39
C SER A 190 -5.63 9.39 25.56
N ASN A 191 -4.56 10.16 25.42
CA ASN A 191 -4.51 11.32 24.51
C ASN A 191 -3.83 10.99 23.16
N ILE A 192 -3.63 9.70 22.85
CA ILE A 192 -3.00 9.28 21.61
C ILE A 192 -3.87 9.67 20.43
N ILE A 193 -3.25 10.23 19.40
CA ILE A 193 -3.92 10.48 18.14
C ILE A 193 -3.82 9.19 17.30
N VAL A 194 -4.98 8.62 17.00
CA VAL A 194 -5.08 7.46 16.11
C VAL A 194 -5.16 7.94 14.67
N HIS A 195 -4.20 7.56 13.86
CA HIS A 195 -4.18 7.82 12.42
C HIS A 195 -4.70 6.57 11.69
N TYR A 196 -5.89 6.65 11.11
CA TYR A 196 -6.53 5.54 10.43
C TYR A 196 -6.50 5.74 8.92
N ILE A 197 -5.90 4.82 8.20
CA ILE A 197 -5.83 4.83 6.73
C ILE A 197 -6.78 3.77 6.20
N THR A 198 -7.63 4.17 5.24
CA THR A 198 -8.51 3.24 4.53
C THR A 198 -8.43 3.47 3.02
N SER A 199 -8.53 2.38 2.25
CA SER A 199 -8.63 2.45 0.79
C SER A 199 -10.08 2.55 0.29
N ASP A 200 -11.06 2.54 1.20
CA ASP A 200 -12.48 2.74 0.91
C ASP A 200 -12.88 4.20 1.10
N PRO A 201 -13.31 4.91 0.04
CA PRO A 201 -13.73 6.30 0.16
C PRO A 201 -15.04 6.49 0.97
N ASN A 202 -15.81 5.43 1.14
CA ASN A 202 -17.12 5.44 1.81
C ASN A 202 -17.06 4.82 3.22
N ASP A 203 -15.87 4.53 3.73
CA ASP A 203 -15.68 3.98 5.06
C ASP A 203 -16.32 4.88 6.15
N ASN A 204 -17.05 4.26 7.07
CA ASN A 204 -17.74 4.97 8.16
C ASN A 204 -16.78 5.68 9.13
N VAL A 205 -15.50 5.36 9.13
CA VAL A 205 -14.48 6.02 9.95
C VAL A 205 -14.38 7.53 9.71
N PHE A 206 -14.81 8.01 8.52
CA PHE A 206 -14.89 9.45 8.26
C PHE A 206 -15.98 10.17 9.06
N ASN A 207 -17.01 9.46 9.53
CA ASN A 207 -17.98 9.99 10.47
C ASN A 207 -17.41 9.98 11.88
N LEU A 208 -16.74 8.91 12.28
CA LEU A 208 -16.05 8.82 13.57
C LEU A 208 -15.06 9.98 13.78
N GLN A 209 -14.33 10.36 12.74
CA GLN A 209 -13.42 11.51 12.77
C GLN A 209 -14.11 12.82 13.14
N LYS A 210 -15.39 12.99 12.78
CA LYS A 210 -16.17 14.21 13.12
C LYS A 210 -16.54 14.25 14.61
N GLU A 211 -16.67 13.09 15.22
CA GLU A 211 -17.10 12.93 16.61
C GLU A 211 -15.92 12.98 17.60
N ASN A 212 -14.70 12.61 17.12
CA ASN A 212 -13.54 12.53 17.99
C ASN A 212 -12.31 13.22 17.39
N LYS A 213 -11.83 14.27 18.09
CA LYS A 213 -10.66 15.06 17.67
C LYS A 213 -9.32 14.29 17.65
N ASN A 214 -9.23 13.21 18.42
CA ASN A 214 -8.03 12.37 18.49
C ASN A 214 -8.07 11.22 17.47
N PHE A 215 -9.11 11.13 16.64
CA PHE A 215 -9.21 10.17 15.55
C PHE A 215 -9.09 10.89 14.20
N ARG A 216 -8.13 10.48 13.38
CA ARG A 216 -7.84 11.09 12.08
C ARG A 216 -7.89 10.04 10.98
N ALA A 217 -8.92 10.11 10.14
CA ALA A 217 -9.08 9.20 9.01
C ALA A 217 -8.52 9.79 7.71
N TYR A 218 -7.95 8.93 6.87
CA TYR A 218 -7.36 9.28 5.58
C TYR A 218 -7.81 8.31 4.51
N PHE A 219 -8.33 8.83 3.40
CA PHE A 219 -8.58 8.04 2.22
C PHE A 219 -7.34 8.01 1.34
N ILE A 220 -6.77 6.83 1.15
CA ILE A 220 -5.59 6.59 0.29
C ILE A 220 -5.84 5.32 -0.51
N GLY A 221 -5.99 5.48 -1.82
CA GLY A 221 -6.23 4.35 -2.73
C GLY A 221 -5.03 3.41 -2.83
N GLU A 222 -5.30 2.16 -3.18
CA GLU A 222 -4.36 1.05 -3.17
C GLU A 222 -3.03 1.35 -3.88
N LYS A 223 -3.05 2.01 -5.04
CA LYS A 223 -1.82 2.37 -5.78
C LYS A 223 -0.88 3.29 -5.03
N LYS A 224 -1.42 4.24 -4.27
CA LYS A 224 -0.61 5.15 -3.46
C LYS A 224 -0.16 4.54 -2.15
N MET A 225 -0.85 3.51 -1.71
CA MET A 225 -0.53 2.83 -0.45
C MET A 225 0.90 2.29 -0.43
N VAL A 226 1.41 1.78 -1.55
CA VAL A 226 2.82 1.37 -1.68
C VAL A 226 3.76 2.51 -1.26
N THR A 227 3.56 3.69 -1.83
CA THR A 227 4.38 4.87 -1.50
C THR A 227 4.19 5.32 -0.04
N VAL A 228 2.98 5.21 0.49
CA VAL A 228 2.68 5.57 1.88
C VAL A 228 3.42 4.65 2.84
N PHE A 229 3.40 3.35 2.62
CA PHE A 229 4.14 2.39 3.44
C PHE A 229 5.64 2.62 3.36
N MET A 230 6.20 2.78 2.15
CA MET A 230 7.64 3.06 1.97
C MET A 230 8.11 4.35 2.66
N LYS A 231 7.24 5.35 2.81
CA LYS A 231 7.51 6.64 3.45
C LYS A 231 6.86 6.79 4.82
N MET A 232 6.41 5.69 5.41
CA MET A 232 5.75 5.70 6.71
C MET A 232 6.68 6.28 7.78
N ASP A 233 6.16 7.24 8.56
CA ASP A 233 6.78 7.79 9.74
C ASP A 233 5.79 7.62 10.90
N ALA A 234 5.93 6.52 11.62
CA ALA A 234 5.11 6.14 12.77
C ALA A 234 5.96 5.34 13.76
N ASP A 235 5.52 5.25 15.00
CA ASP A 235 6.14 4.33 15.96
C ASP A 235 5.56 2.93 15.79
N ILE A 236 4.24 2.84 15.62
CA ILE A 236 3.49 1.59 15.48
C ILE A 236 2.61 1.65 14.24
N VAL A 237 2.62 0.57 13.46
CA VAL A 237 1.65 0.30 12.39
C VAL A 237 0.88 -0.97 12.72
N LEU A 238 -0.42 -0.82 12.96
CA LEU A 238 -1.33 -1.92 13.25
C LEU A 238 -2.19 -2.24 12.01
N MET A 239 -2.25 -3.50 11.61
CA MET A 239 -2.99 -3.91 10.41
C MET A 239 -3.48 -5.36 10.49
N THR A 240 -4.49 -5.68 9.68
CA THR A 240 -4.98 -7.06 9.47
C THR A 240 -4.63 -7.59 8.09
N THR A 241 -3.97 -6.79 7.27
CA THR A 241 -3.52 -7.19 5.94
C THR A 241 -2.22 -7.95 6.08
N PRO A 242 -2.15 -9.21 5.64
CA PRO A 242 -0.94 -10.02 5.69
C PRO A 242 0.06 -9.64 4.61
N ASP A 243 1.11 -10.43 4.43
CA ASP A 243 2.08 -10.33 3.32
C ASP A 243 2.92 -9.04 3.33
N LEU A 244 3.22 -8.48 4.53
CA LEU A 244 4.18 -7.39 4.68
C LEU A 244 5.53 -7.82 4.09
N GLU A 245 6.21 -6.95 3.34
CA GLU A 245 7.44 -7.17 2.57
C GLU A 245 7.32 -8.16 1.40
N THR A 246 6.28 -8.99 1.36
CA THR A 246 6.14 -10.02 0.32
C THR A 246 5.70 -9.41 -1.01
N TYR A 247 4.73 -8.49 -1.00
CA TYR A 247 4.17 -7.91 -2.22
C TYR A 247 4.17 -6.37 -2.19
N TYR A 248 3.01 -5.76 -1.88
CA TYR A 248 2.80 -4.31 -2.01
C TYR A 248 3.24 -3.52 -0.80
N TYR A 249 3.03 -4.09 0.39
CA TYR A 249 3.23 -3.38 1.63
C TYR A 249 4.66 -3.60 2.08
N LYS A 250 5.52 -2.64 1.77
CA LYS A 250 6.93 -2.68 2.20
C LYS A 250 7.09 -1.96 3.54
N ARG A 251 8.02 -2.44 4.36
CA ARG A 251 8.41 -1.70 5.56
C ARG A 251 9.01 -0.36 5.17
N SER A 252 8.91 0.63 6.06
CA SER A 252 9.39 1.98 5.77
C SER A 252 10.89 2.02 5.44
N TYR A 253 11.24 2.79 4.40
CA TYR A 253 12.62 3.14 4.11
C TYR A 253 13.08 4.38 4.88
N VAL A 254 12.16 5.17 5.44
CA VAL A 254 12.45 6.43 6.15
C VAL A 254 12.72 6.17 7.63
N LYS A 255 11.91 5.33 8.27
CA LYS A 255 12.02 4.98 9.68
C LYS A 255 12.10 3.47 9.82
N LYS A 256 13.24 2.94 10.29
CA LYS A 256 13.51 1.50 10.31
C LYS A 256 13.03 0.80 11.58
N ASP A 257 12.81 1.55 12.64
CA ASP A 257 12.40 1.09 13.97
C ASP A 257 10.89 1.11 14.20
N ILE A 258 10.10 1.14 13.14
CA ILE A 258 8.64 0.99 13.23
C ILE A 258 8.30 -0.42 13.66
N GLU A 259 7.46 -0.53 14.69
CA GLU A 259 6.85 -1.79 15.08
C GLU A 259 5.61 -2.07 14.21
N TYR A 260 5.67 -3.14 13.43
CA TYR A 260 4.55 -3.61 12.62
C TYR A 260 3.81 -4.72 13.35
N ILE A 261 2.56 -4.45 13.71
CA ILE A 261 1.70 -5.37 14.45
C ILE A 261 0.64 -5.94 13.50
N TYR A 262 0.58 -7.26 13.42
CA TYR A 262 -0.52 -7.94 12.74
C TYR A 262 -1.60 -8.33 13.73
N THR A 263 -2.85 -7.97 13.47
CA THR A 263 -4.00 -8.42 14.26
C THR A 263 -4.68 -9.55 13.51
N VAL A 264 -4.70 -10.74 14.12
CA VAL A 264 -5.45 -11.87 13.58
C VAL A 264 -6.95 -11.54 13.65
N HIS A 265 -7.65 -11.72 12.54
CA HIS A 265 -9.02 -11.24 12.36
C HIS A 265 -10.08 -12.34 12.43
N GLY A 266 -9.76 -13.44 13.08
CA GLY A 266 -10.70 -14.56 13.31
C GLY A 266 -10.03 -15.72 14.03
N PRO A 267 -10.82 -16.59 14.68
CA PRO A 267 -10.33 -17.85 15.25
C PRO A 267 -10.06 -18.84 14.10
N MET A 268 -8.83 -18.81 13.59
CA MET A 268 -8.36 -19.63 12.47
C MET A 268 -6.93 -20.07 12.69
N SER A 269 -6.52 -21.17 12.07
CA SER A 269 -5.13 -21.61 12.05
C SER A 269 -4.28 -20.69 11.20
N THR A 270 -3.13 -20.27 11.71
CA THR A 270 -2.21 -19.38 11.00
C THR A 270 -1.36 -20.10 9.96
N HIS A 271 -1.24 -21.41 10.08
CA HIS A 271 -0.37 -22.22 9.22
C HIS A 271 -1.09 -22.93 8.07
N MET A 272 -2.42 -23.10 8.11
CA MET A 272 -3.18 -23.73 7.03
C MET A 272 -3.93 -22.72 6.16
N VAL A 273 -4.71 -21.81 6.78
CA VAL A 273 -5.61 -20.91 6.05
C VAL A 273 -5.00 -19.56 5.72
N MET A 274 -3.71 -19.36 6.01
CA MET A 274 -2.94 -18.22 5.58
C MET A 274 -1.81 -18.67 4.65
N ASN A 275 -1.36 -17.78 3.76
CA ASN A 275 -0.24 -18.10 2.88
C ASN A 275 1.06 -18.30 3.66
N LYS A 276 1.90 -19.22 3.20
CA LYS A 276 3.25 -19.41 3.77
C LYS A 276 4.02 -18.09 3.72
N GLY A 277 4.63 -17.72 4.84
CA GLY A 277 5.45 -16.51 4.92
C GLY A 277 4.68 -15.20 5.12
N CYS A 278 3.34 -15.21 5.11
CA CYS A 278 2.54 -13.98 5.18
C CYS A 278 2.71 -13.18 6.48
N LEU A 279 3.18 -13.81 7.55
CA LEU A 279 3.45 -13.19 8.86
C LEU A 279 4.93 -12.94 9.13
N ASP A 280 5.85 -13.34 8.23
CA ASP A 280 7.27 -13.40 8.49
C ASP A 280 7.90 -12.06 8.87
N HIS A 281 7.42 -10.98 8.31
CA HIS A 281 7.99 -9.65 8.43
C HIS A 281 7.28 -8.74 9.46
N PHE A 282 6.34 -9.28 10.23
CA PHE A 282 5.76 -8.58 11.37
C PHE A 282 6.63 -8.76 12.62
N ASP A 283 6.64 -7.74 13.48
CA ASP A 283 7.39 -7.74 14.74
C ASP A 283 6.54 -8.35 15.85
N THR A 284 5.25 -8.00 15.90
CA THR A 284 4.29 -8.45 16.91
C THR A 284 3.04 -9.03 16.24
N ILE A 285 2.50 -10.10 16.83
CA ILE A 285 1.24 -10.70 16.40
C ILE A 285 0.24 -10.66 17.56
N PHE A 286 -0.90 -10.03 17.34
CA PHE A 286 -2.05 -10.09 18.23
C PHE A 286 -2.85 -11.36 17.93
N CYS A 287 -2.67 -12.36 18.78
CA CYS A 287 -3.29 -13.67 18.68
C CYS A 287 -4.71 -13.64 19.25
N VAL A 288 -5.63 -14.32 18.57
CA VAL A 288 -7.01 -14.51 19.06
C VAL A 288 -7.06 -15.48 20.26
N GLY A 289 -6.17 -16.47 20.28
CA GLY A 289 -6.09 -17.44 21.34
C GLY A 289 -4.74 -18.12 21.46
N ASP A 290 -4.54 -18.84 22.54
CA ASP A 290 -3.29 -19.54 22.86
C ASP A 290 -2.92 -20.59 21.81
N PHE A 291 -3.89 -21.16 21.09
CA PHE A 291 -3.68 -22.17 20.06
C PHE A 291 -2.80 -21.66 18.89
N GLN A 292 -2.78 -20.35 18.63
CA GLN A 292 -1.97 -19.77 17.56
C GLN A 292 -0.49 -19.65 17.95
N ILE A 293 -0.16 -19.62 19.24
CA ILE A 293 1.22 -19.50 19.71
C ILE A 293 2.09 -20.66 19.23
N PRO A 294 1.74 -21.94 19.49
CA PRO A 294 2.56 -23.07 19.03
C PRO A 294 2.70 -23.13 17.52
N GLU A 295 1.65 -22.77 16.77
CA GLU A 295 1.69 -22.72 15.31
C GLU A 295 2.74 -21.73 14.81
N ILE A 296 2.73 -20.49 15.32
CA ILE A 296 3.66 -19.43 14.91
C ILE A 296 5.08 -19.77 15.38
N ARG A 297 5.26 -20.25 16.62
CA ARG A 297 6.57 -20.66 17.15
C ARG A 297 7.19 -21.79 16.33
N LYS A 298 6.38 -22.75 15.87
CA LYS A 298 6.85 -23.85 15.05
C LYS A 298 7.24 -23.39 13.64
N GLN A 299 6.52 -22.44 13.06
CA GLN A 299 6.91 -21.80 11.79
C GLN A 299 8.23 -21.05 11.95
N GLU A 300 8.41 -20.27 13.03
CA GLU A 300 9.68 -19.58 13.32
C GLU A 300 10.85 -20.55 13.41
N GLU A 301 10.67 -21.68 14.11
CA GLU A 301 11.70 -22.72 14.23
C GLU A 301 12.01 -23.37 12.88
N LEU A 302 11.00 -23.80 12.16
CA LEU A 302 11.14 -24.57 10.93
C LEU A 302 11.77 -23.76 9.80
N TYR A 303 11.41 -22.47 9.70
CA TYR A 303 11.86 -21.57 8.64
C TYR A 303 12.99 -20.64 9.09
N ASN A 304 13.54 -20.85 10.30
CA ASN A 304 14.61 -20.03 10.89
C ASN A 304 14.30 -18.52 10.86
N LEU A 305 13.10 -18.16 11.28
CA LEU A 305 12.62 -16.78 11.30
C LEU A 305 12.98 -16.09 12.63
N PRO A 306 13.07 -14.75 12.63
CA PRO A 306 13.16 -13.98 13.88
C PRO A 306 11.94 -14.26 14.77
N LYS A 307 12.18 -14.35 16.08
CA LYS A 307 11.10 -14.49 17.05
C LYS A 307 10.29 -13.21 17.13
N LYS A 308 8.97 -13.33 16.94
CA LYS A 308 7.99 -12.26 17.07
C LYS A 308 7.51 -12.14 18.52
N GLU A 309 7.05 -10.98 18.91
CA GLU A 309 6.23 -10.85 20.10
C GLU A 309 4.83 -11.41 19.84
N LEU A 310 4.34 -12.32 20.67
CA LEU A 310 3.02 -12.92 20.55
C LEU A 310 2.18 -12.51 21.74
N VAL A 311 1.11 -11.77 21.50
CA VAL A 311 0.21 -11.24 22.52
C VAL A 311 -1.17 -11.85 22.34
N VAL A 312 -1.62 -12.63 23.31
CA VAL A 312 -3.00 -13.14 23.31
C VAL A 312 -3.92 -12.04 23.79
N CYS A 313 -4.65 -11.47 22.86
CA CYS A 313 -5.56 -10.34 23.12
C CYS A 313 -7.04 -10.69 22.99
N GLY A 314 -7.35 -11.95 22.61
CA GLY A 314 -8.73 -12.37 22.34
C GLY A 314 -9.25 -11.89 20.98
N TYR A 315 -10.54 -12.06 20.77
CA TYR A 315 -11.22 -11.68 19.55
C TYR A 315 -12.24 -10.55 19.84
N GLY A 316 -11.73 -9.31 19.82
CA GLY A 316 -12.52 -8.14 20.22
C GLY A 316 -13.82 -7.93 19.41
N PHE A 317 -13.89 -8.41 18.18
CA PHE A 317 -15.12 -8.37 17.39
C PHE A 317 -16.22 -9.26 17.98
N LEU A 318 -15.87 -10.40 18.55
CA LEU A 318 -16.83 -11.27 19.21
C LEU A 318 -17.50 -10.56 20.40
N GLU A 319 -16.73 -9.84 21.21
CA GLU A 319 -17.29 -9.05 22.33
C GLU A 319 -18.23 -7.94 21.82
N THR A 320 -17.86 -7.27 20.72
CA THR A 320 -18.72 -6.27 20.09
C THR A 320 -20.03 -6.88 19.59
N LEU A 321 -19.98 -8.09 18.99
CA LEU A 321 -21.16 -8.81 18.56
C LEU A 321 -22.04 -9.20 19.74
N GLN A 322 -21.45 -9.66 20.85
CA GLN A 322 -22.18 -10.01 22.06
C GLN A 322 -22.91 -8.78 22.64
N GLU A 323 -22.22 -7.64 22.76
CA GLU A 323 -22.84 -6.39 23.21
C GLU A 323 -24.03 -5.98 22.33
N ARG A 324 -23.87 -6.10 21.00
CA ARG A 324 -24.95 -5.78 20.04
C ARG A 324 -26.11 -6.77 20.13
N TYR A 325 -25.82 -8.06 20.30
CA TYR A 325 -26.81 -9.10 20.47
C TYR A 325 -27.62 -8.90 21.75
N ASP A 326 -26.95 -8.56 22.86
CA ASP A 326 -27.60 -8.31 24.16
C ASP A 326 -28.48 -7.05 24.12
N ALA A 327 -28.07 -6.03 23.38
CA ALA A 327 -28.81 -4.79 23.19
C ALA A 327 -29.91 -4.90 22.12
N SER A 328 -29.92 -5.96 21.29
CA SER A 328 -30.90 -6.11 20.22
C SER A 328 -32.27 -6.53 20.76
N GLU A 329 -33.32 -6.01 20.14
CA GLU A 329 -34.67 -6.54 20.38
C GLU A 329 -34.72 -8.00 19.92
N LYS A 330 -35.19 -8.89 20.82
CA LYS A 330 -35.37 -10.29 20.47
C LYS A 330 -36.49 -10.43 19.45
N ARG A 331 -36.22 -11.13 18.37
CA ARG A 331 -37.24 -11.40 17.34
C ARG A 331 -38.48 -12.05 17.95
N THR A 332 -39.63 -11.53 17.58
CA THR A 332 -40.95 -12.05 18.00
C THR A 332 -41.67 -12.82 16.85
N ASP A 333 -41.12 -12.73 15.63
CA ASP A 333 -41.69 -13.45 14.50
C ASP A 333 -41.43 -14.98 14.64
N ALA A 334 -42.40 -15.79 14.25
CA ALA A 334 -42.31 -17.24 14.34
C ALA A 334 -41.59 -17.88 13.15
N THR A 335 -41.24 -17.10 12.13
CA THR A 335 -40.60 -17.64 10.90
C THR A 335 -39.10 -17.86 11.16
N PRO A 336 -38.60 -19.10 11.13
CA PRO A 336 -37.18 -19.34 11.37
C PRO A 336 -36.31 -18.69 10.31
N LYS A 337 -35.26 -18.03 10.75
CA LYS A 337 -34.30 -17.35 9.88
C LYS A 337 -33.01 -18.16 9.76
N ILE A 338 -32.66 -18.52 8.53
CA ILE A 338 -31.48 -19.31 8.21
C ILE A 338 -30.46 -18.38 7.53
N LEU A 339 -29.24 -18.31 8.07
CA LEU A 339 -28.14 -17.62 7.45
C LEU A 339 -27.22 -18.63 6.74
N ILE A 340 -27.03 -18.47 5.43
CA ILE A 340 -26.02 -19.20 4.67
C ILE A 340 -24.79 -18.27 4.54
N ALA A 341 -23.71 -18.60 5.24
CA ALA A 341 -22.50 -17.78 5.33
C ALA A 341 -21.25 -18.57 4.91
N PRO A 342 -21.05 -18.79 3.61
CA PRO A 342 -19.93 -19.57 3.10
C PRO A 342 -18.60 -18.83 3.22
N SER A 343 -17.51 -19.58 3.17
CA SER A 343 -16.17 -19.08 2.98
C SER A 343 -15.94 -18.62 1.52
N TRP A 344 -14.71 -18.37 1.12
CA TRP A 344 -14.42 -17.79 -0.20
C TRP A 344 -13.40 -18.58 -1.04
N GLN A 345 -12.94 -19.75 -0.56
CA GLN A 345 -12.13 -20.64 -1.37
C GLN A 345 -12.93 -21.14 -2.59
N GLU A 346 -12.24 -21.67 -3.59
CA GLU A 346 -12.87 -22.38 -4.69
C GLU A 346 -13.63 -23.61 -4.17
N ASP A 347 -14.69 -23.97 -4.85
CA ASP A 347 -15.58 -25.08 -4.49
C ASP A 347 -16.28 -24.95 -3.12
N ASN A 348 -16.41 -23.71 -2.61
CA ASN A 348 -17.24 -23.41 -1.43
C ASN A 348 -18.73 -23.68 -1.71
N ILE A 349 -19.59 -23.46 -0.72
CA ILE A 349 -21.05 -23.68 -0.86
C ILE A 349 -21.63 -22.96 -2.09
N LEU A 350 -21.19 -21.73 -2.41
CA LEU A 350 -21.74 -20.98 -3.56
C LEU A 350 -21.39 -21.61 -4.90
N ASP A 351 -20.21 -22.24 -5.00
CA ASP A 351 -19.75 -22.87 -6.23
C ASP A 351 -20.27 -24.31 -6.39
N SER A 352 -20.43 -25.05 -5.28
CA SER A 352 -20.63 -26.49 -5.29
C SER A 352 -22.08 -26.93 -5.09
N CYS A 353 -22.85 -26.27 -4.21
CA CYS A 353 -24.13 -26.82 -3.80
C CYS A 353 -25.22 -25.80 -3.44
N ILE A 354 -25.02 -24.51 -3.74
CA ILE A 354 -25.99 -23.47 -3.35
C ILE A 354 -27.38 -23.72 -3.91
N ASP A 355 -27.50 -24.21 -5.15
CA ASP A 355 -28.78 -24.46 -5.79
C ASP A 355 -29.53 -25.59 -5.05
N ASN A 356 -28.86 -26.71 -4.76
CA ASN A 356 -29.46 -27.82 -4.01
C ASN A 356 -29.87 -27.40 -2.60
N LEU A 357 -29.06 -26.54 -1.97
CA LEU A 357 -29.33 -26.04 -0.62
C LEU A 357 -30.54 -25.10 -0.61
N LEU A 358 -30.64 -24.21 -1.56
CA LEU A 358 -31.78 -23.29 -1.68
C LEU A 358 -33.05 -24.03 -2.06
N ASP A 359 -32.99 -25.03 -2.96
CA ASP A 359 -34.14 -25.88 -3.31
C ASP A 359 -34.67 -26.65 -2.10
N ALA A 360 -33.80 -27.06 -1.19
CA ALA A 360 -34.20 -27.75 0.03
C ALA A 360 -34.86 -26.82 1.06
N LEU A 361 -34.58 -25.52 1.04
CA LEU A 361 -35.02 -24.57 2.06
C LEU A 361 -36.19 -23.68 1.60
N LEU A 362 -36.21 -23.27 0.34
CA LEU A 362 -37.22 -22.34 -0.18
C LEU A 362 -38.61 -23.00 -0.24
N GLY A 363 -39.64 -22.20 0.03
CA GLY A 363 -41.02 -22.67 0.08
C GLY A 363 -41.35 -23.57 1.28
N LYS A 364 -40.43 -23.66 2.28
CA LYS A 364 -40.64 -24.45 3.51
C LYS A 364 -41.03 -23.60 4.72
N GLY A 365 -41.27 -22.31 4.52
CA GLY A 365 -41.60 -21.38 5.60
C GLY A 365 -40.38 -20.86 6.38
N TYR A 366 -39.22 -20.82 5.74
CA TYR A 366 -38.01 -20.24 6.27
C TYR A 366 -37.72 -18.88 5.61
N ASN A 367 -37.13 -17.98 6.36
CA ASN A 367 -36.47 -16.79 5.81
C ASN A 367 -34.99 -17.10 5.63
N VAL A 368 -34.52 -17.16 4.38
CA VAL A 368 -33.14 -17.51 4.04
C VAL A 368 -32.36 -16.24 3.68
N VAL A 369 -31.25 -16.04 4.34
CA VAL A 369 -30.29 -14.95 4.02
C VAL A 369 -28.99 -15.57 3.53
N VAL A 370 -28.58 -15.25 2.32
CA VAL A 370 -27.26 -15.64 1.79
C VAL A 370 -26.31 -14.46 1.96
N ARG A 371 -25.25 -14.65 2.75
CA ARG A 371 -24.21 -13.67 3.01
C ARG A 371 -22.88 -14.19 2.47
N PRO A 372 -22.53 -13.91 1.22
CA PRO A 372 -21.24 -14.27 0.65
C PRO A 372 -20.08 -13.64 1.43
N HIS A 373 -18.92 -14.27 1.41
CA HIS A 373 -17.73 -13.64 1.99
C HIS A 373 -17.29 -12.43 1.14
N PRO A 374 -16.81 -11.32 1.73
CA PRO A 374 -16.34 -10.14 0.98
C PRO A 374 -15.29 -10.46 -0.10
N GLU A 375 -14.35 -11.36 0.20
CA GLU A 375 -13.34 -11.80 -0.77
C GLU A 375 -13.95 -12.60 -1.94
N TYR A 376 -15.03 -13.35 -1.73
CA TYR A 376 -15.72 -14.02 -2.84
C TYR A 376 -16.33 -13.00 -3.81
N LYS A 377 -16.99 -11.97 -3.29
CA LYS A 377 -17.52 -10.85 -4.10
C LYS A 377 -16.42 -10.12 -4.88
N LYS A 378 -15.26 -9.92 -4.26
CA LYS A 378 -14.11 -9.24 -4.87
C LYS A 378 -13.47 -10.07 -6.00
N ARG A 379 -13.32 -11.38 -5.78
CA ARG A 379 -12.61 -12.28 -6.71
C ARG A 379 -13.48 -12.85 -7.81
N TYR A 380 -14.74 -13.14 -7.50
CA TYR A 380 -15.67 -13.85 -8.38
C TYR A 380 -16.99 -13.08 -8.59
N PRO A 381 -16.94 -11.76 -8.92
CA PRO A 381 -18.14 -10.92 -9.02
C PRO A 381 -19.16 -11.51 -10.01
N ASN A 382 -18.71 -11.94 -11.18
CA ASN A 382 -19.58 -12.49 -12.23
C ASN A 382 -20.29 -13.79 -11.79
N ARG A 383 -19.64 -14.65 -10.97
CA ARG A 383 -20.26 -15.85 -10.43
C ARG A 383 -21.34 -15.48 -9.42
N LEU A 384 -21.05 -14.54 -8.55
CA LEU A 384 -21.99 -14.05 -7.55
C LEU A 384 -23.21 -13.39 -8.20
N ASP A 385 -22.99 -12.52 -9.18
CA ASP A 385 -24.05 -11.82 -9.90
C ASP A 385 -24.97 -12.83 -10.61
N ALA A 386 -24.42 -13.87 -11.22
CA ALA A 386 -25.21 -14.94 -11.87
C ALA A 386 -26.09 -15.72 -10.86
N ILE A 387 -25.60 -15.96 -9.63
CA ILE A 387 -26.40 -16.58 -8.57
C ILE A 387 -27.53 -15.64 -8.14
N VAL A 388 -27.22 -14.37 -7.86
CA VAL A 388 -28.21 -13.37 -7.44
C VAL A 388 -29.29 -13.19 -8.52
N GLU A 389 -28.92 -13.11 -9.79
CA GLU A 389 -29.86 -12.99 -10.91
C GLU A 389 -30.78 -14.21 -11.03
N ARG A 390 -30.23 -15.42 -10.88
CA ARG A 390 -31.00 -16.67 -10.93
C ARG A 390 -32.13 -16.69 -9.91
N TYR A 391 -31.91 -16.17 -8.73
CA TYR A 391 -32.87 -16.16 -7.64
C TYR A 391 -33.59 -14.81 -7.45
N SER A 392 -33.48 -13.87 -8.39
CA SER A 392 -34.08 -12.54 -8.31
C SER A 392 -35.63 -12.53 -8.27
N GLY A 393 -36.26 -13.62 -8.66
CA GLY A 393 -37.71 -13.77 -8.65
C GLY A 393 -38.35 -14.14 -7.31
N TYR A 394 -37.55 -14.47 -6.30
CA TYR A 394 -38.04 -14.78 -4.97
C TYR A 394 -38.37 -13.55 -4.14
N ASP A 395 -39.40 -13.67 -3.27
CA ASP A 395 -39.70 -12.61 -2.31
C ASP A 395 -38.56 -12.41 -1.32
N LYS A 396 -38.26 -11.16 -0.95
CA LYS A 396 -37.21 -10.85 0.04
C LYS A 396 -37.52 -11.38 1.44
N GLY A 397 -38.77 -11.74 1.72
CA GLY A 397 -39.16 -12.44 2.94
C GLY A 397 -38.71 -13.89 2.95
N ASP A 398 -38.64 -14.55 1.78
CA ASP A 398 -38.23 -15.96 1.66
C ASP A 398 -36.71 -16.07 1.40
N LEU A 399 -36.16 -15.22 0.53
CA LEU A 399 -34.75 -15.23 0.19
C LEU A 399 -34.20 -13.81 0.02
N SER A 400 -33.06 -13.54 0.65
CA SER A 400 -32.32 -12.28 0.44
C SER A 400 -30.81 -12.53 0.35
N PHE A 401 -30.11 -11.69 -0.44
CA PHE A 401 -28.65 -11.67 -0.52
C PHE A 401 -28.13 -10.44 0.20
N GLU A 402 -27.34 -10.65 1.25
CA GLU A 402 -26.67 -9.57 1.99
C GLU A 402 -25.30 -9.28 1.36
N LEU A 403 -25.26 -8.28 0.49
CA LEU A 403 -24.06 -7.88 -0.25
C LEU A 403 -23.35 -6.65 0.35
N ASP A 404 -23.93 -6.04 1.38
CA ASP A 404 -23.31 -5.03 2.22
C ASP A 404 -22.77 -5.66 3.50
N PHE A 405 -21.46 -5.58 3.68
CA PHE A 405 -20.75 -6.24 4.77
C PHE A 405 -20.47 -5.29 5.96
N SER A 406 -20.98 -4.08 5.93
CA SER A 406 -20.83 -3.10 7.00
C SER A 406 -21.63 -3.46 8.27
N GLY A 407 -22.78 -4.14 8.09
CA GLY A 407 -23.61 -4.64 9.15
C GLY A 407 -23.23 -6.07 9.60
N SER A 408 -23.65 -6.46 10.79
CA SER A 408 -23.47 -7.80 11.35
C SER A 408 -24.80 -8.41 11.87
N GLU A 409 -25.93 -7.75 11.58
CA GLU A 409 -27.23 -8.13 12.15
C GLU A 409 -27.67 -9.53 11.73
N SER A 410 -27.41 -9.93 10.50
CA SER A 410 -27.74 -11.26 10.02
C SER A 410 -27.05 -12.36 10.82
N ILE A 411 -25.82 -12.09 11.31
CA ILE A 411 -25.05 -13.06 12.11
C ILE A 411 -25.79 -13.38 13.40
N TYR A 412 -26.19 -12.36 14.18
CA TYR A 412 -26.78 -12.63 15.50
C TYR A 412 -28.32 -12.69 15.51
N ASN A 413 -29.00 -12.26 14.44
CA ASN A 413 -30.46 -12.34 14.31
C ASN A 413 -30.97 -13.59 13.60
N SER A 414 -30.10 -14.53 13.25
CA SER A 414 -30.51 -15.81 12.66
C SER A 414 -30.76 -16.87 13.74
N ASP A 415 -31.49 -17.92 13.35
CA ASP A 415 -31.78 -19.04 14.25
C ASP A 415 -30.85 -20.21 14.00
N ILE A 416 -30.35 -20.34 12.78
CA ILE A 416 -29.37 -21.35 12.35
C ILE A 416 -28.42 -20.70 11.35
N VAL A 417 -27.16 -21.07 11.42
CA VAL A 417 -26.16 -20.76 10.37
C VAL A 417 -25.81 -22.06 9.62
N ILE A 418 -25.81 -21.97 8.30
CA ILE A 418 -25.24 -22.98 7.41
C ILE A 418 -23.96 -22.42 6.81
N THR A 419 -22.86 -23.11 6.99
CA THR A 419 -21.55 -22.63 6.59
C THR A 419 -20.65 -23.79 6.14
N ASP A 420 -19.47 -23.47 5.67
CA ASP A 420 -18.37 -24.40 5.41
C ASP A 420 -17.14 -24.00 6.26
N TRP A 421 -16.06 -23.55 5.63
CA TRP A 421 -14.79 -23.18 6.30
C TRP A 421 -14.73 -21.70 6.70
N SER A 422 -15.84 -21.11 7.15
CA SER A 422 -15.92 -19.71 7.55
C SER A 422 -15.91 -19.53 9.06
N SER A 423 -15.13 -18.59 9.57
CA SER A 423 -15.12 -18.19 10.99
C SER A 423 -16.45 -17.63 11.51
N THR A 424 -17.39 -17.35 10.63
CA THR A 424 -18.74 -16.89 11.00
C THR A 424 -19.48 -17.92 11.88
N CYS A 425 -19.14 -19.19 11.79
CA CYS A 425 -19.68 -20.22 12.70
C CYS A 425 -19.36 -19.91 14.16
N PHE A 426 -18.13 -19.53 14.46
CA PHE A 426 -17.70 -19.17 15.81
C PHE A 426 -18.35 -17.87 16.29
N GLU A 427 -18.39 -16.86 15.40
CA GLU A 427 -19.05 -15.58 15.68
C GLU A 427 -20.53 -15.79 16.05
N PHE A 428 -21.24 -16.61 15.27
CA PHE A 428 -22.64 -16.92 15.52
C PHE A 428 -22.85 -17.77 16.78
N SER A 429 -22.15 -18.90 16.86
CA SER A 429 -22.41 -19.88 17.93
C SER A 429 -22.03 -19.35 19.31
N TYR A 430 -20.91 -18.63 19.42
CA TYR A 430 -20.48 -18.10 20.72
C TYR A 430 -21.35 -16.95 21.20
N VAL A 431 -21.86 -16.13 20.27
CA VAL A 431 -22.74 -14.99 20.62
C VAL A 431 -24.16 -15.44 20.92
N THR A 432 -24.71 -16.34 20.10
CA THR A 432 -26.14 -16.68 20.16
C THR A 432 -26.45 -17.96 20.92
N LEU A 433 -25.44 -18.80 21.14
CA LEU A 433 -25.56 -20.18 21.66
C LEU A 433 -26.51 -21.06 20.82
N LYS A 434 -26.61 -20.76 19.53
CA LYS A 434 -27.46 -21.49 18.56
C LYS A 434 -26.61 -22.39 17.67
N PRO A 435 -27.19 -23.42 17.04
CA PRO A 435 -26.46 -24.41 16.27
C PRO A 435 -25.99 -23.92 14.91
N CYS A 436 -24.83 -24.41 14.47
CA CYS A 436 -24.34 -24.31 13.11
C CYS A 436 -24.46 -25.65 12.40
N ILE A 437 -24.78 -25.62 11.10
CA ILE A 437 -24.74 -26.74 10.18
C ILE A 437 -23.54 -26.56 9.26
N PHE A 438 -22.66 -27.53 9.20
CA PHE A 438 -21.50 -27.51 8.33
C PHE A 438 -21.78 -28.35 7.06
N ILE A 439 -21.45 -27.73 5.92
CA ILE A 439 -21.41 -28.45 4.63
C ILE A 439 -19.95 -28.82 4.38
N ASP A 440 -19.70 -30.10 4.18
CA ASP A 440 -18.37 -30.65 3.95
C ASP A 440 -17.91 -30.34 2.51
N THR A 441 -17.43 -29.11 2.30
CA THR A 441 -16.79 -28.68 1.06
C THR A 441 -15.27 -28.93 1.16
N PRO A 442 -14.51 -28.87 0.02
CA PRO A 442 -13.07 -28.99 0.08
C PRO A 442 -12.44 -28.03 1.09
N PRO A 443 -11.45 -28.48 1.89
CA PRO A 443 -10.88 -27.66 2.97
C PRO A 443 -10.18 -26.41 2.42
N LYS A 444 -10.25 -25.35 3.19
CA LYS A 444 -9.61 -24.07 2.90
C LYS A 444 -8.12 -24.12 3.20
N ILE A 445 -7.32 -24.53 2.22
CA ILE A 445 -5.86 -24.66 2.35
C ILE A 445 -5.17 -23.64 1.44
N TYR A 446 -4.53 -22.63 2.02
CA TYR A 446 -3.68 -21.66 1.29
C TYR A 446 -2.20 -22.01 1.40
N ASN A 447 -1.75 -22.50 2.54
CA ASN A 447 -0.40 -23.03 2.69
C ASN A 447 -0.41 -24.54 2.42
N LYS A 448 0.06 -24.96 1.25
CA LYS A 448 0.14 -26.39 0.89
C LYS A 448 1.11 -27.18 1.77
N ASP A 449 2.08 -26.48 2.37
CA ASP A 449 3.11 -27.08 3.23
C ASP A 449 2.69 -27.12 4.71
N TYR A 450 1.42 -26.84 5.05
CA TYR A 450 0.97 -26.72 6.45
C TYR A 450 1.25 -27.96 7.30
N LYS A 451 1.26 -29.15 6.67
CA LYS A 451 1.56 -30.41 7.36
C LYS A 451 3.00 -30.52 7.88
N GLU A 452 3.94 -29.74 7.30
CA GLU A 452 5.33 -29.71 7.77
C GLU A 452 5.44 -29.11 9.19
N ILE A 453 4.46 -28.29 9.57
CA ILE A 453 4.38 -27.70 10.91
C ILE A 453 4.12 -28.78 11.99
N GLY A 454 3.43 -29.86 11.64
CA GLY A 454 3.16 -30.97 12.55
C GLY A 454 2.19 -30.64 13.68
N ILE A 455 1.41 -29.60 13.53
CA ILE A 455 0.33 -29.18 14.43
C ILE A 455 -0.97 -29.34 13.68
N GLU A 456 -1.97 -29.94 14.32
CA GLU A 456 -3.30 -30.09 13.74
C GLU A 456 -3.98 -28.72 13.66
N PRO A 457 -4.53 -28.33 12.49
CA PRO A 457 -5.29 -27.09 12.36
C PRO A 457 -6.53 -27.05 13.25
N LEU A 458 -6.98 -25.83 13.57
CA LEU A 458 -8.22 -25.62 14.34
C LEU A 458 -9.47 -26.01 13.54
N GLU A 459 -9.44 -25.87 12.24
CA GLU A 459 -10.53 -26.10 11.27
C GLU A 459 -10.91 -27.58 11.14
#